data_a2dd85510f7053372646b5a6a24db295
#
_entry.id   a2dd85510f7053372646b5a6a24db295
#
_cell.length_a   1.000
_cell.length_b   1.000
_cell.length_c   1.000
_cell.angle_alpha   90.00
_cell.angle_beta   90.00
_cell.angle_gamma   90.00
#
_symmetry.space_group_name_H-M   'P 1'
#
loop_
_entity.id
_entity.type
_entity.pdbx_description
1 polymer ?
#
loop_
_entity_poly.entity_id
_entity_poly.type
_entity_poly.pdbx_seq_one_letter_code
_entity_poly.pdbx_strand_id
1 'polypeptide(L)'
;MDELLIRHARVEEMPFLISLAAEEGWNPGFEDGIAFYAADPMGFFIAEKGGEKVGCISAVAYGANYGFLGFYIIKAPYRHQGFGLRLWQHALKYLEKRCVGLDGVVAQQENYKKSGFKFYYRNIRFEGVCGGSMPSMVVPLEAVSFDAIAEYDSKVFGVNRELFLKKWLHMNNALTLAVVDGQELLGYGVIRKCLKGCKVGPLFANNAEIAEELFLGLSATAGKAPLFWDVPEINLAAVEMAKKRGMAKVFETARMYSKEPPIHLQASVFGVTSFELG
;
A
#
# COMPACT_ATOMS: atom_id res chain seq x y z
N MET A 1 -36.31 -10.11 -5.21
CA MET A 1 -34.83 -10.31 -5.17
C MET A 1 -34.25 -9.07 -4.54
N ASP A 2 -33.56 -9.20 -3.41
CA ASP A 2 -33.01 -8.04 -2.73
C ASP A 2 -31.93 -7.40 -3.64
N GLU A 3 -32.11 -6.11 -3.87
CA GLU A 3 -31.22 -5.34 -4.74
C GLU A 3 -29.87 -5.14 -4.07
N LEU A 4 -28.76 -5.20 -4.83
CA LEU A 4 -27.43 -4.87 -4.32
C LEU A 4 -27.35 -3.37 -4.04
N LEU A 5 -27.16 -2.98 -2.80
CA LEU A 5 -26.86 -1.62 -2.37
C LEU A 5 -25.34 -1.41 -2.35
N ILE A 6 -24.85 -0.32 -2.95
CA ILE A 6 -23.46 0.12 -2.84
C ILE A 6 -23.47 1.48 -2.15
N ARG A 7 -22.76 1.59 -1.06
CA ARG A 7 -22.67 2.82 -0.26
C ARG A 7 -21.26 3.08 0.25
N HIS A 8 -21.01 4.32 0.67
CA HIS A 8 -19.76 4.65 1.37
C HIS A 8 -19.64 3.87 2.67
N ALA A 9 -18.43 3.42 2.97
CA ALA A 9 -18.10 2.88 4.27
C ALA A 9 -17.92 4.02 5.29
N ARG A 10 -18.28 3.76 6.55
CA ARG A 10 -17.94 4.62 7.69
C ARG A 10 -16.61 4.18 8.28
N VAL A 11 -15.97 5.04 9.06
CA VAL A 11 -14.67 4.70 9.68
C VAL A 11 -14.76 3.47 10.59
N GLU A 12 -15.89 3.30 11.31
CA GLU A 12 -16.15 2.16 12.18
C GLU A 12 -16.30 0.83 11.39
N GLU A 13 -16.45 0.91 10.08
CA GLU A 13 -16.59 -0.26 9.20
C GLU A 13 -15.26 -0.66 8.53
N MET A 14 -14.20 0.13 8.70
CA MET A 14 -12.87 -0.23 8.18
C MET A 14 -12.38 -1.61 8.67
N PRO A 15 -12.65 -2.04 9.93
CA PRO A 15 -12.33 -3.41 10.34
C PRO A 15 -12.96 -4.50 9.46
N PHE A 16 -14.13 -4.26 8.86
CA PHE A 16 -14.74 -5.20 7.92
C PHE A 16 -13.90 -5.31 6.61
N LEU A 17 -13.42 -4.21 6.05
CA LEU A 17 -12.56 -4.22 4.85
C LEU A 17 -11.23 -4.95 5.16
N ILE A 18 -10.65 -4.64 6.31
CA ILE A 18 -9.41 -5.27 6.78
C ILE A 18 -9.62 -6.79 6.99
N SER A 19 -10.76 -7.22 7.55
CA SER A 19 -11.03 -8.65 7.73
C SER A 19 -11.14 -9.40 6.40
N LEU A 20 -11.78 -8.79 5.39
CA LEU A 20 -11.85 -9.39 4.05
C LEU A 20 -10.44 -9.52 3.41
N ALA A 21 -9.59 -8.50 3.55
CA ALA A 21 -8.20 -8.58 3.09
C ALA A 21 -7.41 -9.67 3.83
N ALA A 22 -7.66 -9.85 5.11
CA ALA A 22 -7.07 -10.92 5.90
C ALA A 22 -7.51 -12.32 5.43
N GLU A 23 -8.81 -12.50 5.14
CA GLU A 23 -9.38 -13.74 4.59
C GLU A 23 -8.79 -14.08 3.21
N GLU A 24 -8.47 -13.08 2.38
CA GLU A 24 -7.76 -13.27 1.10
C GLU A 24 -6.24 -13.49 1.27
N GLY A 25 -5.72 -13.52 2.50
CA GLY A 25 -4.31 -13.75 2.79
C GLY A 25 -3.38 -12.55 2.53
N TRP A 26 -3.93 -11.33 2.42
CA TRP A 26 -3.13 -10.14 2.09
C TRP A 26 -2.33 -9.60 3.28
N ASN A 27 -2.52 -10.16 4.46
CA ASN A 27 -1.79 -9.82 5.69
C ASN A 27 -1.78 -8.32 6.01
N PRO A 28 -2.93 -7.68 6.23
CA PRO A 28 -3.00 -6.26 6.57
C PRO A 28 -2.37 -5.97 7.95
N GLY A 29 -1.93 -4.72 8.14
CA GLY A 29 -1.50 -4.23 9.45
C GLY A 29 -2.69 -3.93 10.36
N PHE A 30 -2.48 -4.00 11.66
CA PHE A 30 -3.54 -3.82 12.67
C PHE A 30 -4.20 -2.44 12.61
N GLU A 31 -3.46 -1.40 12.26
CA GLU A 31 -3.93 -0.01 12.23
C GLU A 31 -4.07 0.55 10.80
N ASP A 32 -3.81 -0.26 9.77
CA ASP A 32 -3.85 0.16 8.36
C ASP A 32 -5.18 0.84 8.02
N GLY A 33 -6.31 0.30 8.50
CA GLY A 33 -7.64 0.79 8.17
C GLY A 33 -7.90 2.26 8.51
N ILE A 34 -7.42 2.73 9.67
CA ILE A 34 -7.59 4.13 10.11
C ILE A 34 -6.76 5.08 9.22
N ALA A 35 -5.51 4.69 8.93
CA ALA A 35 -4.65 5.47 8.07
C ALA A 35 -5.17 5.50 6.62
N PHE A 36 -5.65 4.37 6.12
CA PHE A 36 -6.25 4.28 4.80
C PHE A 36 -7.49 5.18 4.67
N TYR A 37 -8.40 5.11 5.64
CA TYR A 37 -9.60 5.94 5.65
C TYR A 37 -9.28 7.45 5.62
N ALA A 38 -8.20 7.85 6.30
CA ALA A 38 -7.77 9.25 6.32
C ALA A 38 -7.28 9.78 4.96
N ALA A 39 -6.84 8.89 4.04
CA ALA A 39 -6.43 9.30 2.70
C ALA A 39 -7.59 9.92 1.90
N ASP A 40 -8.75 9.29 1.96
CA ASP A 40 -9.99 9.76 1.33
C ASP A 40 -11.21 9.08 1.99
N PRO A 41 -11.86 9.72 2.98
CA PRO A 41 -13.00 9.13 3.68
C PRO A 41 -14.19 8.75 2.79
N MET A 42 -14.30 9.36 1.61
CA MET A 42 -15.36 9.06 0.63
C MET A 42 -14.94 7.98 -0.39
N GLY A 43 -13.69 7.55 -0.37
CA GLY A 43 -13.13 6.58 -1.33
C GLY A 43 -13.34 5.11 -0.96
N PHE A 44 -14.09 4.78 0.10
CA PHE A 44 -14.30 3.40 0.55
C PHE A 44 -15.77 3.01 0.39
N PHE A 45 -16.02 1.88 -0.27
CA PHE A 45 -17.37 1.42 -0.58
C PHE A 45 -17.62 0.00 -0.06
N ILE A 46 -18.84 -0.22 0.43
CA ILE A 46 -19.36 -1.53 0.85
C ILE A 46 -20.52 -1.89 -0.08
N ALA A 47 -20.53 -3.15 -0.51
CA ALA A 47 -21.67 -3.76 -1.19
C ALA A 47 -22.50 -4.55 -0.16
N GLU A 48 -23.81 -4.31 -0.12
CA GLU A 48 -24.76 -4.97 0.75
C GLU A 48 -25.87 -5.65 -0.05
N LYS A 49 -26.30 -6.82 0.40
CA LYS A 49 -27.46 -7.56 -0.15
C LYS A 49 -28.31 -8.05 1.01
N GLY A 50 -29.59 -7.66 1.05
CA GLY A 50 -30.48 -8.05 2.12
C GLY A 50 -30.01 -7.63 3.52
N GLY A 51 -29.30 -6.50 3.63
CA GLY A 51 -28.71 -6.02 4.89
C GLY A 51 -27.38 -6.68 5.28
N GLU A 52 -26.90 -7.69 4.53
CA GLU A 52 -25.59 -8.31 4.75
C GLU A 52 -24.50 -7.62 3.91
N LYS A 53 -23.35 -7.33 4.51
CA LYS A 53 -22.15 -6.84 3.82
C LYS A 53 -21.50 -7.98 3.04
N VAL A 54 -21.51 -7.90 1.71
CA VAL A 54 -21.08 -8.99 0.81
C VAL A 54 -19.77 -8.70 0.08
N GLY A 55 -19.24 -7.46 0.18
CA GLY A 55 -17.96 -7.10 -0.44
C GLY A 55 -17.60 -5.66 -0.20
N CYS A 56 -16.41 -5.28 -0.66
CA CYS A 56 -15.89 -3.92 -0.58
C CYS A 56 -14.95 -3.59 -1.73
N ILE A 57 -14.69 -2.29 -1.90
CA ILE A 57 -13.64 -1.73 -2.76
C ILE A 57 -13.19 -0.39 -2.19
N SER A 58 -11.90 -0.07 -2.33
CA SER A 58 -11.42 1.30 -2.17
C SER A 58 -11.16 1.95 -3.51
N ALA A 59 -11.46 3.22 -3.61
CA ALA A 59 -11.23 4.09 -4.76
C ALA A 59 -10.73 5.44 -4.25
N VAL A 60 -9.51 5.44 -3.71
CA VAL A 60 -8.93 6.61 -3.04
C VAL A 60 -8.53 7.66 -4.06
N ALA A 61 -9.05 8.88 -3.91
CA ALA A 61 -8.70 10.03 -4.74
C ALA A 61 -7.54 10.81 -4.12
N TYR A 62 -6.42 10.86 -4.81
CA TYR A 62 -5.29 11.72 -4.48
C TYR A 62 -5.36 13.01 -5.31
N GLY A 63 -6.12 13.99 -4.81
CA GLY A 63 -6.38 15.23 -5.54
C GLY A 63 -7.23 15.06 -6.80
N ALA A 64 -7.02 15.92 -7.80
CA ALA A 64 -7.85 15.99 -9.00
C ALA A 64 -7.43 15.01 -10.11
N ASN A 65 -6.17 14.58 -10.13
CA ASN A 65 -5.58 13.94 -11.30
C ASN A 65 -5.24 12.46 -11.10
N TYR A 66 -5.13 11.98 -9.87
CA TYR A 66 -4.74 10.61 -9.56
C TYR A 66 -5.69 9.96 -8.57
N GLY A 67 -5.85 8.66 -8.68
CA GLY A 67 -6.55 7.83 -7.71
C GLY A 67 -6.02 6.40 -7.72
N PHE A 68 -6.36 5.64 -6.70
CA PHE A 68 -5.90 4.26 -6.54
C PHE A 68 -7.05 3.34 -6.13
N LEU A 69 -7.15 2.18 -6.78
CA LEU A 69 -8.11 1.13 -6.47
C LEU A 69 -7.46 0.02 -5.64
N GLY A 70 -8.10 -0.34 -4.55
CA GLY A 70 -7.72 -1.45 -3.70
C GLY A 70 -8.93 -2.13 -3.06
N PHE A 71 -8.71 -3.07 -2.15
CA PHE A 71 -9.77 -3.78 -1.43
C PHE A 71 -10.91 -4.32 -2.30
N TYR A 72 -10.64 -4.63 -3.58
CA TYR A 72 -11.68 -5.17 -4.48
C TYR A 72 -11.95 -6.63 -4.14
N ILE A 73 -12.87 -6.85 -3.22
CA ILE A 73 -13.17 -8.16 -2.65
C ILE A 73 -14.68 -8.38 -2.60
N ILE A 74 -15.13 -9.53 -3.11
CA ILE A 74 -16.48 -10.07 -2.90
C ILE A 74 -16.34 -11.36 -2.11
N LYS A 75 -17.11 -11.51 -1.01
CA LYS A 75 -17.16 -12.74 -0.22
C LYS A 75 -17.46 -13.94 -1.11
N ALA A 76 -16.79 -15.07 -0.88
CA ALA A 76 -16.87 -16.25 -1.72
C ALA A 76 -18.31 -16.71 -2.07
N PRO A 77 -19.29 -16.75 -1.15
CA PRO A 77 -20.66 -17.16 -1.47
C PRO A 77 -21.40 -16.22 -2.45
N TYR A 78 -20.90 -15.00 -2.62
CA TYR A 78 -21.52 -13.96 -3.46
C TYR A 78 -20.79 -13.68 -4.77
N ARG A 79 -19.71 -14.45 -5.06
CA ARG A 79 -18.96 -14.36 -6.33
C ARG A 79 -19.79 -14.89 -7.50
N HIS A 80 -19.43 -14.50 -8.71
CA HIS A 80 -20.07 -14.92 -9.96
C HIS A 80 -21.53 -14.49 -10.14
N GLN A 81 -22.03 -13.55 -9.31
CA GLN A 81 -23.40 -13.00 -9.38
C GLN A 81 -23.44 -11.58 -9.98
N GLY A 82 -22.35 -11.10 -10.58
CA GLY A 82 -22.25 -9.75 -11.15
C GLY A 82 -21.99 -8.63 -10.13
N PHE A 83 -21.97 -8.93 -8.82
CA PHE A 83 -21.81 -7.90 -7.77
C PHE A 83 -20.46 -7.20 -7.85
N GLY A 84 -19.38 -7.96 -8.11
CA GLY A 84 -18.05 -7.39 -8.29
C GLY A 84 -18.02 -6.36 -9.42
N LEU A 85 -18.63 -6.65 -10.57
CA LEU A 85 -18.65 -5.72 -11.68
C LEU A 85 -19.40 -4.41 -11.34
N ARG A 86 -20.54 -4.51 -10.65
CA ARG A 86 -21.29 -3.32 -10.19
C ARG A 86 -20.47 -2.47 -9.22
N LEU A 87 -19.78 -3.12 -8.28
CA LEU A 87 -18.90 -2.43 -7.31
C LEU A 87 -17.72 -1.76 -8.01
N TRP A 88 -17.08 -2.46 -8.96
CA TRP A 88 -16.02 -1.94 -9.81
C TRP A 88 -16.43 -0.71 -10.62
N GLN A 89 -17.58 -0.77 -11.27
CA GLN A 89 -18.11 0.35 -12.05
C GLN A 89 -18.42 1.57 -11.16
N HIS A 90 -18.94 1.33 -9.95
CA HIS A 90 -19.20 2.38 -8.97
C HIS A 90 -17.90 3.09 -8.56
N ALA A 91 -16.86 2.33 -8.25
CA ALA A 91 -15.55 2.85 -7.88
C ALA A 91 -14.88 3.64 -9.02
N LEU A 92 -14.93 3.12 -10.26
CA LEU A 92 -14.42 3.85 -11.44
C LEU A 92 -15.17 5.16 -11.70
N LYS A 93 -16.49 5.19 -11.47
CA LYS A 93 -17.28 6.43 -11.58
C LYS A 93 -16.84 7.47 -10.56
N TYR A 94 -16.52 7.06 -9.34
CA TYR A 94 -16.00 7.97 -8.30
C TYR A 94 -14.64 8.57 -8.70
N LEU A 95 -13.77 7.78 -9.33
CA LEU A 95 -12.45 8.21 -9.80
C LEU A 95 -12.43 8.76 -11.23
N GLU A 96 -13.60 8.97 -11.85
CA GLU A 96 -13.63 9.44 -13.24
C GLU A 96 -12.77 10.69 -13.47
N LYS A 97 -12.19 10.83 -14.69
CA LYS A 97 -11.23 11.86 -15.10
C LYS A 97 -9.81 11.70 -14.55
N ARG A 98 -9.61 10.97 -13.45
CA ARG A 98 -8.28 10.71 -12.88
C ARG A 98 -7.52 9.65 -13.68
N CYS A 99 -6.18 9.67 -13.60
CA CYS A 99 -5.39 8.47 -13.81
C CYS A 99 -5.62 7.54 -12.61
N VAL A 100 -6.02 6.31 -12.85
CA VAL A 100 -6.29 5.34 -11.79
C VAL A 100 -5.22 4.27 -11.79
N GLY A 101 -4.52 4.10 -10.65
CA GLY A 101 -3.59 3.02 -10.38
C GLY A 101 -4.25 1.87 -9.64
N LEU A 102 -3.67 0.69 -9.74
CA LEU A 102 -4.00 -0.47 -8.90
C LEU A 102 -2.83 -1.45 -8.82
N ASP A 103 -2.83 -2.25 -7.75
CA ASP A 103 -1.99 -3.44 -7.60
C ASP A 103 -2.89 -4.68 -7.63
N GLY A 104 -3.20 -5.12 -8.85
CA GLY A 104 -4.13 -6.22 -9.06
C GLY A 104 -3.51 -7.60 -8.86
N VAL A 105 -4.27 -8.54 -8.28
CA VAL A 105 -3.86 -9.93 -8.26
C VAL A 105 -3.69 -10.45 -9.70
N VAL A 106 -2.63 -11.20 -9.94
CA VAL A 106 -2.24 -11.64 -11.30
C VAL A 106 -3.36 -12.40 -12.01
N ALA A 107 -4.11 -13.21 -11.29
CA ALA A 107 -5.24 -13.97 -11.83
C ALA A 107 -6.36 -13.09 -12.42
N GLN A 108 -6.46 -11.81 -12.03
CA GLN A 108 -7.46 -10.87 -12.51
C GLN A 108 -6.91 -9.87 -13.54
N GLN A 109 -5.65 -9.96 -13.90
CA GLN A 109 -4.96 -8.98 -14.79
C GLN A 109 -5.70 -8.78 -16.12
N GLU A 110 -6.20 -9.84 -16.74
CA GLU A 110 -6.93 -9.74 -18.00
C GLU A 110 -8.30 -9.03 -17.85
N ASN A 111 -8.93 -9.12 -16.69
CA ASN A 111 -10.15 -8.36 -16.40
C ASN A 111 -9.88 -6.86 -16.25
N TYR A 112 -8.75 -6.50 -15.62
CA TYR A 112 -8.33 -5.10 -15.56
C TYR A 112 -7.97 -4.52 -16.93
N LYS A 113 -7.31 -5.31 -17.81
CA LYS A 113 -7.05 -4.90 -19.19
C LYS A 113 -8.34 -4.62 -19.98
N LYS A 114 -9.38 -5.45 -19.81
CA LYS A 114 -10.71 -5.22 -20.42
C LYS A 114 -11.35 -3.90 -19.96
N SER A 115 -10.99 -3.42 -18.76
CA SER A 115 -11.42 -2.11 -18.24
C SER A 115 -10.50 -0.96 -18.65
N GLY A 116 -9.55 -1.18 -19.57
CA GLY A 116 -8.67 -0.17 -20.12
C GLY A 116 -7.35 0.05 -19.36
N PHE A 117 -7.07 -0.77 -18.34
CA PHE A 117 -5.80 -0.66 -17.59
C PHE A 117 -4.64 -1.29 -18.38
N LYS A 118 -3.51 -0.61 -18.37
CA LYS A 118 -2.25 -1.08 -18.95
C LYS A 118 -1.34 -1.60 -17.84
N PHE A 119 -0.68 -2.72 -18.08
CA PHE A 119 0.34 -3.28 -17.20
C PHE A 119 1.63 -2.45 -17.29
N TYR A 120 2.24 -2.20 -16.12
CA TYR A 120 3.52 -1.49 -16.04
C TYR A 120 4.63 -2.38 -15.49
N TYR A 121 4.47 -2.96 -14.28
CA TYR A 121 5.44 -3.86 -13.66
C TYR A 121 4.78 -4.72 -12.57
N ARG A 122 5.55 -5.67 -12.02
CA ARG A 122 5.15 -6.43 -10.84
C ARG A 122 5.61 -5.75 -9.56
N ASN A 123 4.79 -5.83 -8.53
CA ASN A 123 5.27 -5.69 -7.17
C ASN A 123 5.37 -7.08 -6.54
N ILE A 124 6.53 -7.40 -5.98
CA ILE A 124 6.85 -8.72 -5.43
C ILE A 124 6.85 -8.62 -3.91
N ARG A 125 6.05 -9.45 -3.25
CA ARG A 125 6.14 -9.63 -1.79
C ARG A 125 7.19 -10.65 -1.48
N PHE A 126 8.22 -10.20 -0.77
CA PHE A 126 9.23 -11.06 -0.16
C PHE A 126 8.87 -11.34 1.31
N GLU A 127 9.14 -12.58 1.77
CA GLU A 127 9.04 -13.00 3.18
C GLU A 127 10.37 -13.57 3.64
N GLY A 128 10.80 -13.20 4.84
CA GLY A 128 12.00 -13.75 5.47
C GLY A 128 12.02 -13.50 6.97
N VAL A 129 13.03 -14.01 7.65
CA VAL A 129 13.36 -13.62 9.02
C VAL A 129 14.66 -12.84 8.93
N CYS A 130 14.56 -11.53 9.08
CA CYS A 130 15.70 -10.63 8.92
C CYS A 130 16.04 -10.07 10.30
N GLY A 131 17.21 -10.43 10.80
CA GLY A 131 17.83 -9.70 11.91
C GLY A 131 18.40 -8.38 11.40
N GLY A 132 18.61 -7.44 12.31
CA GLY A 132 19.24 -6.16 12.00
C GLY A 132 19.86 -5.55 13.24
N SER A 133 20.58 -4.48 13.05
CA SER A 133 21.05 -3.60 14.12
C SER A 133 20.67 -2.17 13.74
N MET A 134 20.50 -1.30 14.72
CA MET A 134 20.23 0.11 14.44
C MET A 134 21.51 0.79 13.94
N PRO A 135 21.59 1.20 12.68
CA PRO A 135 22.75 1.90 12.15
C PRO A 135 22.85 3.32 12.73
N SER A 136 24.07 3.86 12.83
CA SER A 136 24.32 5.17 13.43
C SER A 136 23.77 6.36 12.64
N MET A 137 23.58 6.22 11.33
CA MET A 137 23.04 7.28 10.49
C MET A 137 21.51 7.31 10.43
N VAL A 138 20.86 6.29 10.98
CA VAL A 138 19.39 6.22 11.03
C VAL A 138 18.88 6.96 12.26
N VAL A 139 17.91 7.82 12.05
CA VAL A 139 17.27 8.62 13.10
C VAL A 139 15.79 8.28 13.23
N PRO A 140 15.19 8.45 14.41
CA PRO A 140 13.75 8.28 14.57
C PRO A 140 12.97 9.43 13.91
N LEU A 141 11.68 9.20 13.68
CA LEU A 141 10.78 10.14 13.01
C LEU A 141 10.82 11.55 13.63
N GLU A 142 10.92 11.63 14.95
CA GLU A 142 10.90 12.87 15.73
C GLU A 142 12.07 13.81 15.42
N ALA A 143 13.13 13.30 14.81
CA ALA A 143 14.27 14.08 14.36
C ALA A 143 14.04 14.83 13.04
N VAL A 144 12.91 14.56 12.35
CA VAL A 144 12.58 15.11 11.03
C VAL A 144 11.23 15.83 11.08
N SER A 145 11.16 17.03 10.50
CA SER A 145 9.87 17.72 10.42
C SER A 145 8.88 16.97 9.53
N PHE A 146 7.60 17.02 9.90
CA PHE A 146 6.54 16.42 9.08
C PHE A 146 6.54 16.98 7.65
N ASP A 147 6.77 18.28 7.49
CA ASP A 147 6.77 18.96 6.19
C ASP A 147 7.89 18.41 5.29
N ALA A 148 9.09 18.15 5.83
CA ALA A 148 10.18 17.55 5.07
C ALA A 148 9.83 16.13 4.59
N ILE A 149 9.18 15.33 5.45
CA ILE A 149 8.72 13.98 5.04
C ILE A 149 7.61 14.08 4.00
N ALA A 150 6.63 14.95 4.18
CA ALA A 150 5.51 15.11 3.24
C ALA A 150 5.99 15.60 1.86
N GLU A 151 6.95 16.52 1.83
CA GLU A 151 7.57 16.98 0.58
C GLU A 151 8.34 15.87 -0.12
N TYR A 152 9.17 15.13 0.62
CA TYR A 152 9.94 14.00 0.09
C TYR A 152 9.02 12.89 -0.43
N ASP A 153 8.04 12.49 0.37
CA ASP A 153 7.03 11.49 0.00
C ASP A 153 6.28 11.88 -1.27
N SER A 154 5.85 13.15 -1.37
CA SER A 154 5.14 13.65 -2.55
C SER A 154 5.98 13.57 -3.83
N LYS A 155 7.29 13.78 -3.75
CA LYS A 155 8.21 13.64 -4.89
C LYS A 155 8.37 12.16 -5.29
N VAL A 156 8.48 11.26 -4.31
CA VAL A 156 8.70 9.83 -4.57
C VAL A 156 7.41 9.13 -4.97
N PHE A 157 6.30 9.40 -4.30
CA PHE A 157 4.99 8.81 -4.60
C PHE A 157 4.33 9.45 -5.84
N GLY A 158 4.65 10.72 -6.13
CA GLY A 158 4.16 11.49 -7.27
C GLY A 158 2.92 12.34 -7.01
N VAL A 159 2.33 12.27 -5.82
CA VAL A 159 1.20 13.12 -5.39
C VAL A 159 1.24 13.37 -3.89
N ASN A 160 0.66 14.48 -3.45
CA ASN A 160 0.51 14.79 -2.03
C ASN A 160 -0.51 13.85 -1.38
N ARG A 161 -0.15 13.29 -0.22
CA ARG A 161 -1.01 12.43 0.61
C ARG A 161 -0.84 12.68 2.11
N GLU A 162 -0.70 13.96 2.49
CA GLU A 162 -0.44 14.37 3.88
C GLU A 162 -1.45 13.83 4.90
N LEU A 163 -2.75 13.80 4.55
CA LEU A 163 -3.79 13.29 5.46
C LEU A 163 -3.55 11.81 5.81
N PHE A 164 -3.13 11.03 4.83
CA PHE A 164 -2.70 9.65 5.03
C PHE A 164 -1.44 9.59 5.90
N LEU A 165 -0.39 10.34 5.52
CA LEU A 165 0.91 10.32 6.21
C LEU A 165 0.78 10.69 7.68
N LYS A 166 -0.04 11.68 8.04
CA LYS A 166 -0.29 12.07 9.44
C LYS A 166 -0.78 10.90 10.31
N LYS A 167 -1.48 9.93 9.72
CA LYS A 167 -1.92 8.73 10.44
C LYS A 167 -0.92 7.58 10.33
N TRP A 168 -0.36 7.38 9.11
CA TRP A 168 0.53 6.28 8.82
C TRP A 168 1.84 6.31 9.61
N LEU A 169 2.43 7.49 9.72
CA LEU A 169 3.71 7.69 10.42
C LEU A 169 3.59 7.57 11.95
N HIS A 170 2.39 7.70 12.51
CA HIS A 170 2.14 7.72 13.96
C HIS A 170 1.28 6.55 14.44
N MET A 171 1.23 5.43 13.68
CA MET A 171 0.57 4.21 14.15
C MET A 171 1.27 3.66 15.40
N ASN A 172 0.51 3.25 16.44
CA ASN A 172 1.09 2.73 17.68
C ASN A 172 1.87 1.43 17.49
N ASN A 173 1.50 0.64 16.49
CA ASN A 173 2.14 -0.64 16.16
C ASN A 173 3.14 -0.52 15.00
N ALA A 174 3.71 0.66 14.78
CA ALA A 174 4.69 0.93 13.75
C ALA A 174 5.92 1.67 14.30
N LEU A 175 7.01 1.60 13.55
CA LEU A 175 8.19 2.42 13.74
C LEU A 175 8.52 3.08 12.41
N THR A 176 8.72 4.39 12.44
CA THR A 176 9.22 5.18 11.32
C THR A 176 10.66 5.60 11.58
N LEU A 177 11.52 5.35 10.60
CA LEU A 177 12.93 5.72 10.62
C LEU A 177 13.27 6.56 9.39
N ALA A 178 14.24 7.45 9.54
CA ALA A 178 14.73 8.32 8.49
C ALA A 178 16.25 8.33 8.42
N VAL A 179 16.81 8.75 7.29
CA VAL A 179 18.21 9.11 7.11
C VAL A 179 18.26 10.54 6.62
N VAL A 180 19.08 11.37 7.26
CA VAL A 180 19.26 12.78 6.94
C VAL A 180 20.73 13.12 6.74
N ASP A 181 21.01 14.12 5.90
CA ASP A 181 22.29 14.79 5.80
C ASP A 181 22.08 16.28 6.07
N GLY A 182 22.52 16.72 7.26
CA GLY A 182 22.17 18.06 7.75
C GLY A 182 20.66 18.24 7.89
N GLN A 183 20.06 19.06 7.04
CA GLN A 183 18.61 19.30 7.00
C GLN A 183 17.91 18.55 5.85
N GLU A 184 18.66 17.90 4.97
CA GLU A 184 18.11 17.17 3.82
C GLU A 184 17.69 15.76 4.22
N LEU A 185 16.44 15.40 3.92
CA LEU A 185 15.94 14.03 4.06
C LEU A 185 16.39 13.19 2.85
N LEU A 186 17.18 12.15 3.11
CA LEU A 186 17.71 11.25 2.08
C LEU A 186 16.85 9.99 1.89
N GLY A 187 15.99 9.69 2.86
CA GLY A 187 15.07 8.57 2.79
C GLY A 187 14.34 8.34 4.10
N TYR A 188 13.23 7.64 4.03
CA TYR A 188 12.49 7.17 5.22
C TYR A 188 11.82 5.84 4.94
N GLY A 189 11.50 5.13 6.02
CA GLY A 189 10.76 3.89 5.93
C GLY A 189 9.92 3.63 7.16
N VAL A 190 8.90 2.81 6.98
CA VAL A 190 7.97 2.40 8.03
C VAL A 190 7.96 0.88 8.13
N ILE A 191 8.11 0.34 9.34
CA ILE A 191 7.77 -1.04 9.66
C ILE A 191 6.56 -1.06 10.58
N ARG A 192 5.61 -1.95 10.32
CA ARG A 192 4.38 -2.06 11.11
C ARG A 192 4.02 -3.51 11.40
N LYS A 193 3.37 -3.76 12.54
CA LYS A 193 2.85 -5.09 12.90
C LYS A 193 1.64 -5.44 12.05
N CYS A 194 1.65 -6.67 11.53
CA CYS A 194 0.58 -7.26 10.76
C CYS A 194 0.01 -8.48 11.49
N LEU A 195 -1.05 -9.09 10.94
CA LEU A 195 -1.61 -10.34 11.48
C LEU A 195 -0.54 -11.44 11.55
N LYS A 196 0.33 -11.52 10.55
CA LYS A 196 1.50 -12.40 10.54
C LYS A 196 2.75 -11.51 10.49
N GLY A 197 3.54 -11.47 11.56
CA GLY A 197 4.81 -10.77 11.61
C GLY A 197 4.73 -9.25 11.43
N CYS A 198 5.69 -8.72 10.68
CA CYS A 198 5.80 -7.27 10.40
C CYS A 198 5.90 -7.03 8.89
N LYS A 199 5.52 -5.83 8.44
CA LYS A 199 5.65 -5.43 7.04
C LYS A 199 6.36 -4.09 6.92
N VAL A 200 7.37 -4.02 6.04
CA VAL A 200 8.03 -2.77 5.65
C VAL A 200 7.26 -2.14 4.50
N GLY A 201 6.91 -0.86 4.66
CA GLY A 201 6.25 -0.05 3.63
C GLY A 201 5.71 1.27 4.18
N PRO A 202 6.10 2.41 3.54
CA PRO A 202 7.06 2.50 2.45
C PRO A 202 8.51 2.28 2.89
N LEU A 203 9.39 2.02 1.91
CA LEU A 203 10.82 2.20 2.02
C LEU A 203 11.26 3.07 0.84
N PHE A 204 11.43 4.35 1.09
CA PHE A 204 11.81 5.35 0.10
C PHE A 204 13.20 5.87 0.41
N ALA A 205 14.08 5.87 -0.60
CA ALA A 205 15.47 6.27 -0.42
C ALA A 205 16.08 6.82 -1.71
N ASN A 206 17.00 7.77 -1.59
CA ASN A 206 17.68 8.37 -2.73
C ASN A 206 18.57 7.37 -3.48
N ASN A 207 19.07 6.33 -2.78
CA ASN A 207 19.91 5.28 -3.36
C ASN A 207 19.85 3.99 -2.52
N ALA A 208 20.55 2.95 -3.00
CA ALA A 208 20.55 1.64 -2.37
C ALA A 208 21.26 1.61 -1.01
N GLU A 209 22.26 2.46 -0.79
CA GLU A 209 23.00 2.53 0.48
C GLU A 209 22.07 3.06 1.59
N ILE A 210 21.34 4.13 1.33
CA ILE A 210 20.35 4.68 2.25
C ILE A 210 19.21 3.68 2.52
N ALA A 211 18.75 2.99 1.47
CA ALA A 211 17.73 1.95 1.61
C ALA A 211 18.19 0.78 2.47
N GLU A 212 19.46 0.37 2.32
CA GLU A 212 20.10 -0.69 3.13
C GLU A 212 20.11 -0.33 4.62
N GLU A 213 20.56 0.88 4.96
CA GLU A 213 20.62 1.38 6.33
C GLU A 213 19.23 1.44 6.96
N LEU A 214 18.24 2.00 6.24
CA LEU A 214 16.85 2.03 6.69
C LEU A 214 16.30 0.63 6.91
N PHE A 215 16.53 -0.29 5.97
CA PHE A 215 16.04 -1.67 6.09
C PHE A 215 16.66 -2.38 7.29
N LEU A 216 17.94 -2.22 7.56
CA LEU A 216 18.63 -2.78 8.73
C LEU A 216 18.02 -2.28 10.04
N GLY A 217 17.83 -0.97 10.16
CA GLY A 217 17.18 -0.36 11.33
C GLY A 217 15.75 -0.83 11.54
N LEU A 218 14.94 -0.86 10.47
CA LEU A 218 13.56 -1.33 10.53
C LEU A 218 13.49 -2.82 10.88
N SER A 219 14.30 -3.66 10.25
CA SER A 219 14.29 -5.11 10.48
C SER A 219 14.77 -5.51 11.88
N ALA A 220 15.59 -4.69 12.52
CA ALA A 220 16.00 -4.90 13.92
C ALA A 220 14.79 -5.00 14.88
N THR A 221 13.71 -4.26 14.60
CA THR A 221 12.52 -4.25 15.45
C THR A 221 11.61 -5.46 15.26
N ALA A 222 11.72 -6.16 14.13
CA ALA A 222 10.97 -7.39 13.88
C ALA A 222 11.49 -8.58 14.69
N GLY A 223 12.76 -8.53 15.12
CA GLY A 223 13.38 -9.63 15.84
C GLY A 223 13.38 -10.93 15.04
N LYS A 224 12.77 -11.96 15.62
CA LYS A 224 12.62 -13.29 14.96
C LYS A 224 11.27 -13.47 14.25
N ALA A 225 10.42 -12.45 14.24
CA ALA A 225 9.13 -12.53 13.55
C ALA A 225 9.32 -12.53 12.02
N PRO A 226 8.40 -13.16 11.26
CA PRO A 226 8.39 -13.02 9.81
C PRO A 226 8.32 -11.55 9.39
N LEU A 227 9.16 -11.17 8.42
CA LEU A 227 9.20 -9.84 7.83
C LEU A 227 8.74 -9.91 6.38
N PHE A 228 7.78 -9.07 6.04
CA PHE A 228 7.27 -8.92 4.68
C PHE A 228 7.74 -7.61 4.09
N TRP A 229 8.08 -7.63 2.81
CA TRP A 229 8.54 -6.46 2.09
C TRP A 229 8.02 -6.49 0.64
N ASP A 230 7.28 -5.47 0.26
CA ASP A 230 6.64 -5.37 -1.05
C ASP A 230 7.51 -4.51 -1.98
N VAL A 231 8.19 -5.13 -2.93
CA VAL A 231 9.26 -4.55 -3.75
C VAL A 231 8.82 -4.42 -5.22
N PRO A 232 8.95 -3.24 -5.85
CA PRO A 232 8.78 -3.13 -7.30
C PRO A 232 9.86 -3.92 -8.04
N GLU A 233 9.49 -4.83 -8.95
CA GLU A 233 10.46 -5.66 -9.69
C GLU A 233 11.45 -4.85 -10.55
N ILE A 234 11.04 -3.64 -10.95
CA ILE A 234 11.86 -2.74 -11.75
C ILE A 234 12.95 -2.04 -10.93
N ASN A 235 12.87 -2.02 -9.59
CA ASN A 235 13.97 -1.60 -8.74
C ASN A 235 14.88 -2.80 -8.46
N LEU A 236 15.84 -3.04 -9.37
CA LEU A 236 16.74 -4.19 -9.30
C LEU A 236 17.58 -4.19 -8.02
N ALA A 237 17.95 -3.02 -7.51
CA ALA A 237 18.71 -2.92 -6.26
C ALA A 237 17.88 -3.43 -5.06
N ALA A 238 16.62 -3.07 -4.98
CA ALA A 238 15.72 -3.55 -3.92
C ALA A 238 15.49 -5.07 -4.01
N VAL A 239 15.31 -5.60 -5.23
CA VAL A 239 15.19 -7.05 -5.47
C VAL A 239 16.45 -7.80 -5.01
N GLU A 240 17.64 -7.29 -5.35
CA GLU A 240 18.90 -7.90 -4.94
C GLU A 240 19.12 -7.81 -3.41
N MET A 241 18.71 -6.71 -2.78
CA MET A 241 18.72 -6.57 -1.31
C MET A 241 17.89 -7.66 -0.64
N ALA A 242 16.68 -7.95 -1.15
CA ALA A 242 15.80 -9.01 -0.62
C ALA A 242 16.45 -10.40 -0.81
N LYS A 243 16.97 -10.70 -2.00
CA LYS A 243 17.63 -11.98 -2.29
C LYS A 243 18.88 -12.22 -1.44
N LYS A 244 19.74 -11.21 -1.27
CA LYS A 244 20.96 -11.30 -0.42
C LYS A 244 20.63 -11.65 1.03
N ARG A 245 19.42 -11.32 1.50
CA ARG A 245 18.91 -11.66 2.83
C ARG A 245 18.22 -13.00 2.90
N GLY A 246 18.20 -13.76 1.80
CA GLY A 246 17.54 -15.06 1.73
C GLY A 246 16.00 -14.98 1.81
N MET A 247 15.43 -13.80 1.54
CA MET A 247 13.97 -13.65 1.52
C MET A 247 13.36 -14.38 0.33
N ALA A 248 12.26 -15.11 0.56
CA ALA A 248 11.54 -15.84 -0.47
C ALA A 248 10.41 -14.99 -1.07
N LYS A 249 10.21 -15.07 -2.38
CA LYS A 249 9.02 -14.53 -3.04
C LYS A 249 7.80 -15.37 -2.63
N VAL A 250 6.78 -14.74 -2.04
CA VAL A 250 5.56 -15.41 -1.56
C VAL A 250 4.28 -14.94 -2.24
N PHE A 251 4.29 -13.74 -2.84
CA PHE A 251 3.15 -13.17 -3.52
C PHE A 251 3.60 -12.15 -4.56
N GLU A 252 2.74 -11.83 -5.51
CA GLU A 252 2.97 -10.72 -6.45
C GLU A 252 1.66 -10.09 -6.92
N THR A 253 1.74 -8.82 -7.28
CA THR A 253 0.68 -8.06 -7.91
C THR A 253 1.13 -7.48 -9.25
N ALA A 254 0.16 -7.09 -10.07
CA ALA A 254 0.40 -6.32 -11.28
C ALA A 254 0.09 -4.85 -11.01
N ARG A 255 1.10 -3.97 -11.01
CA ARG A 255 0.89 -2.53 -11.04
C ARG A 255 0.36 -2.16 -12.42
N MET A 256 -0.85 -1.59 -12.43
CA MET A 256 -1.51 -1.20 -13.68
C MET A 256 -2.09 0.21 -13.54
N TYR A 257 -2.22 0.90 -14.68
CA TYR A 257 -2.79 2.25 -14.72
C TYR A 257 -3.78 2.38 -15.88
N SER A 258 -4.84 3.20 -15.66
CA SER A 258 -5.85 3.49 -16.69
C SER A 258 -5.40 4.55 -17.71
N LYS A 259 -4.41 5.37 -17.35
CA LYS A 259 -3.77 6.42 -18.17
C LYS A 259 -2.28 6.46 -17.82
N GLU A 260 -1.53 7.41 -18.38
CA GLU A 260 -0.16 7.67 -17.94
C GLU A 260 -0.12 8.04 -16.46
N PRO A 261 0.71 7.36 -15.64
CA PRO A 261 0.82 7.64 -14.22
C PRO A 261 1.41 9.04 -13.95
N PRO A 262 1.19 9.60 -12.76
CA PRO A 262 1.88 10.81 -12.35
C PRO A 262 3.39 10.62 -12.39
N ILE A 263 4.12 11.69 -12.70
CA ILE A 263 5.59 11.70 -12.66
C ILE A 263 6.01 11.50 -11.19
N HIS A 264 6.88 10.54 -10.95
CA HIS A 264 7.37 10.19 -9.62
C HIS A 264 8.80 9.63 -9.70
N LEU A 265 9.49 9.61 -8.56
CA LEU A 265 10.87 9.11 -8.48
C LEU A 265 10.86 7.58 -8.29
N GLN A 266 10.51 6.85 -9.35
CA GLN A 266 10.39 5.38 -9.32
C GLN A 266 11.65 4.67 -8.81
N ALA A 267 12.84 5.18 -9.13
CA ALA A 267 14.11 4.62 -8.67
C ALA A 267 14.30 4.72 -7.14
N SER A 268 13.61 5.67 -6.50
CA SER A 268 13.64 5.86 -5.04
C SER A 268 12.63 4.98 -4.29
N VAL A 269 11.78 4.22 -4.99
CA VAL A 269 10.84 3.28 -4.36
C VAL A 269 11.52 1.93 -4.16
N PHE A 270 12.09 1.70 -2.99
CA PHE A 270 12.65 0.40 -2.59
C PHE A 270 11.58 -0.52 -1.99
N GLY A 271 10.51 0.03 -1.45
CA GLY A 271 9.34 -0.69 -0.97
C GLY A 271 8.09 0.15 -1.13
N VAL A 272 7.03 -0.42 -1.70
CA VAL A 272 5.75 0.28 -1.82
C VAL A 272 5.09 0.43 -0.47
N THR A 273 4.23 1.42 -0.33
CA THR A 273 3.54 1.69 0.94
C THR A 273 2.60 0.54 1.29
N SER A 274 1.72 0.21 0.36
CA SER A 274 0.82 -0.94 0.43
C SER A 274 0.26 -1.28 -0.96
N PHE A 275 -0.24 -2.50 -1.13
CA PHE A 275 -0.92 -2.88 -2.38
C PHE A 275 -2.32 -2.30 -2.49
N GLU A 276 -2.86 -1.81 -1.39
CA GLU A 276 -4.23 -1.30 -1.31
C GLU A 276 -4.33 0.18 -1.70
N LEU A 277 -3.27 0.97 -1.47
CA LEU A 277 -3.27 2.43 -1.70
C LEU A 277 -2.11 2.93 -2.57
N GLY A 278 -1.19 2.06 -2.98
CA GLY A 278 -0.03 2.38 -3.82
C GLY A 278 1.27 2.66 -3.11
#